data_7f9272a2c99d5fbd3e81e44ed1160730
#
_entry.id   7f9272a2c99d5fbd3e81e44ed1160730
#
_cell.length_a   1.000
_cell.length_b   1.000
_cell.length_c   1.000
_cell.angle_alpha   90.00
_cell.angle_beta   90.00
_cell.angle_gamma   90.00
#
_symmetry.space_group_name_H-M   'P 1'
#
loop_
_entity.id
_entity.type
_entity.pdbx_description
1 polymer ?
#
loop_
_entity_poly.entity_id
_entity_poly.type
_entity_poly.pdbx_seq_one_letter_code
_entity_poly.pdbx_strand_id
1 'polypeptide(L)'
;ELIEIIEARIEEIFTIINKDITTQNVKQSISTVILAGRGITNINKSDVAGKINLNIPVKMSTGRAVSTVKPEFRTSYALVRYIAARPFAKTVSSRIDLQSNESVFKAIIERIKEFFYS
;
A
#
# COMPACT_ATOMS: atom_id res chain seq x y z
N GLU A 1 16.81 -10.96 -23.32
CA GLU A 1 17.82 -10.06 -22.71
C GLU A 1 17.20 -9.11 -21.67
N LEU A 2 16.20 -8.26 -22.00
CA LEU A 2 15.56 -7.36 -21.00
C LEU A 2 14.82 -8.13 -19.89
N ILE A 3 14.11 -9.19 -20.23
CA ILE A 3 13.38 -10.05 -19.26
C ILE A 3 14.36 -10.70 -18.30
N GLU A 4 15.45 -11.24 -18.77
CA GLU A 4 16.50 -11.87 -17.97
C GLU A 4 17.13 -10.88 -16.94
N ILE A 5 17.32 -9.64 -17.36
CA ILE A 5 17.81 -8.57 -16.47
C ILE A 5 16.79 -8.27 -15.37
N ILE A 6 15.50 -8.22 -15.70
CA ILE A 6 14.43 -7.97 -14.72
C ILE A 6 14.32 -9.15 -13.75
N GLU A 7 14.38 -10.38 -14.23
CA GLU A 7 14.35 -11.58 -13.41
C GLU A 7 15.53 -11.61 -12.44
N ALA A 8 16.75 -11.37 -12.92
CA ALA A 8 17.94 -11.30 -12.08
C ALA A 8 17.83 -10.23 -10.99
N ARG A 9 17.25 -9.07 -11.29
CA ARG A 9 17.02 -8.00 -10.31
C ARG A 9 15.98 -8.38 -9.25
N ILE A 10 14.95 -9.11 -9.63
CA ILE A 10 13.95 -9.61 -8.70
C ILE A 10 14.56 -10.63 -7.75
N GLU A 11 15.35 -11.56 -8.26
CA GLU A 11 16.06 -12.55 -7.46
C GLU A 11 17.03 -11.89 -6.49
N GLU A 12 17.79 -10.88 -6.93
CA GLU A 12 18.68 -10.10 -6.07
C GLU A 12 17.91 -9.44 -4.92
N ILE A 13 16.77 -8.80 -5.21
CA ILE A 13 15.93 -8.17 -4.19
C ILE A 13 15.43 -9.19 -3.16
N PHE A 14 14.94 -10.34 -3.60
CA PHE A 14 14.48 -11.39 -2.68
C PHE A 14 15.62 -12.00 -1.88
N THR A 15 16.82 -12.10 -2.47
CA THR A 15 18.02 -12.56 -1.76
C THR A 15 18.40 -11.59 -0.64
N ILE A 16 18.37 -10.28 -0.89
CA ILE A 16 18.63 -9.26 0.12
C ILE A 16 17.59 -9.35 1.25
N ILE A 17 16.31 -9.43 0.90
CA ILE A 17 15.21 -9.57 1.88
C ILE A 17 15.39 -10.85 2.71
N ASN A 18 15.72 -11.97 2.09
CA ASN A 18 15.94 -13.23 2.80
C ASN A 18 17.12 -13.14 3.77
N LYS A 19 18.20 -12.48 3.37
CA LYS A 19 19.36 -12.22 4.23
C LYS A 19 18.95 -11.38 5.45
N ASP A 20 18.20 -10.31 5.26
CA ASP A 20 17.75 -9.43 6.34
C ASP A 20 16.83 -10.17 7.33
N ILE A 21 15.84 -10.91 6.83
CA ILE A 21 14.92 -11.72 7.64
C ILE A 21 15.69 -12.78 8.45
N THR A 22 16.70 -13.38 7.85
CA THR A 22 17.53 -14.39 8.50
C THR A 22 18.44 -13.77 9.56
N THR A 23 19.08 -12.65 9.24
CA THR A 23 19.95 -11.92 10.17
C THR A 23 19.19 -11.44 11.42
N GLN A 24 17.95 -10.99 11.25
CA GLN A 24 17.09 -10.57 12.34
C GLN A 24 16.43 -11.73 13.10
N ASN A 25 16.66 -12.95 12.65
CA ASN A 25 16.14 -14.18 13.27
C ASN A 25 14.60 -14.25 13.37
N VAL A 26 13.89 -13.53 12.47
CA VAL A 26 12.42 -13.44 12.46
C VAL A 26 11.75 -14.39 11.46
N LYS A 27 12.52 -15.15 10.70
CA LYS A 27 12.02 -16.01 9.62
C LYS A 27 10.96 -17.01 10.10
N GLN A 28 11.13 -17.57 11.27
CA GLN A 28 10.20 -18.56 11.86
C GLN A 28 8.87 -17.92 12.31
N SER A 29 8.85 -16.61 12.53
CA SER A 29 7.66 -15.86 12.94
C SER A 29 6.81 -15.38 11.75
N ILE A 30 7.33 -15.52 10.52
CA ILE A 30 6.64 -15.06 9.30
C ILE A 30 5.86 -16.21 8.70
N SER A 31 4.55 -16.14 8.74
CA SER A 31 3.66 -17.15 8.15
C SER A 31 3.40 -16.91 6.65
N THR A 32 3.42 -15.67 6.20
CA THR A 32 3.14 -15.31 4.80
C THR A 32 3.76 -13.96 4.47
N VAL A 33 4.32 -13.83 3.27
CA VAL A 33 4.77 -12.56 2.70
C VAL A 33 3.74 -12.05 1.71
N ILE A 34 3.40 -10.78 1.78
CA ILE A 34 2.46 -10.14 0.85
C ILE A 34 3.22 -9.14 -0.01
N LEU A 35 3.20 -9.37 -1.33
CA LEU A 35 3.75 -8.43 -2.30
C LEU A 35 2.72 -7.36 -2.64
N ALA A 36 3.09 -6.11 -2.47
CA ALA A 36 2.25 -4.96 -2.77
C ALA A 36 3.04 -3.88 -3.52
N GLY A 37 2.33 -3.05 -4.25
CA GLY A 37 2.91 -1.96 -5.01
C GLY A 37 2.97 -2.23 -6.52
N ARG A 38 2.94 -1.15 -7.30
CA ARG A 38 2.80 -1.21 -8.76
C ARG A 38 3.97 -1.94 -9.46
N GLY A 39 5.20 -1.77 -8.96
CA GLY A 39 6.38 -2.37 -9.58
C GLY A 39 6.29 -3.90 -9.59
N ILE A 40 6.31 -4.48 -8.41
CA ILE A 40 6.37 -5.94 -8.24
C ILE A 40 5.08 -6.66 -8.69
N THR A 41 3.90 -6.03 -8.53
CA THR A 41 2.63 -6.67 -8.89
C THR A 41 2.38 -6.71 -10.41
N ASN A 42 3.09 -5.91 -11.19
CA ASN A 42 3.01 -5.94 -12.65
C ASN A 42 3.97 -6.97 -13.30
N ILE A 43 4.82 -7.58 -12.49
CA ILE A 43 5.77 -8.57 -12.99
C ILE A 43 5.14 -9.95 -12.83
N ASN A 44 5.00 -10.64 -13.96
CA ASN A 44 4.41 -11.97 -13.98
C ASN A 44 5.27 -12.95 -13.15
N LYS A 45 4.63 -13.82 -12.38
CA LYS A 45 5.28 -14.85 -11.54
C LYS A 45 6.24 -14.31 -10.46
N SER A 46 6.14 -13.04 -10.09
CA SER A 46 6.95 -12.48 -9.00
C SER A 46 6.66 -13.12 -7.63
N ASP A 47 5.45 -13.61 -7.40
CA ASP A 47 5.07 -14.39 -6.23
C ASP A 47 5.77 -15.76 -6.19
N VAL A 48 5.91 -16.41 -7.35
CA VAL A 48 6.64 -17.68 -7.49
C VAL A 48 8.13 -17.48 -7.20
N ALA A 49 8.74 -16.44 -7.80
CA ALA A 49 10.13 -16.10 -7.54
C ALA A 49 10.37 -15.78 -6.06
N GLY A 50 9.47 -15.01 -5.44
CA GLY A 50 9.50 -14.73 -4.01
C GLY A 50 9.41 -15.98 -3.15
N LYS A 51 8.50 -16.91 -3.47
CA LYS A 51 8.33 -18.17 -2.75
C LYS A 51 9.60 -19.04 -2.81
N ILE A 52 10.24 -19.13 -3.97
CA ILE A 52 11.47 -19.92 -4.16
C ILE A 52 12.61 -19.31 -3.34
N ASN A 53 12.83 -18.00 -3.43
CA ASN A 53 13.95 -17.33 -2.80
C ASN A 53 13.81 -17.21 -1.27
N LEU A 54 12.61 -16.95 -0.78
CA LEU A 54 12.36 -16.76 0.66
C LEU A 54 12.07 -18.07 1.39
N ASN A 55 11.64 -19.11 0.67
CA ASN A 55 11.13 -20.35 1.26
C ASN A 55 10.01 -20.09 2.29
N ILE A 56 9.16 -19.13 1.99
CA ILE A 56 7.98 -18.72 2.77
C ILE A 56 6.83 -18.55 1.79
N PRO A 57 5.58 -18.85 2.14
CA PRO A 57 4.42 -18.58 1.30
C PRO A 57 4.34 -17.11 0.91
N VAL A 58 4.28 -16.82 -0.38
CA VAL A 58 4.17 -15.45 -0.93
C VAL A 58 2.86 -15.29 -1.65
N LYS A 59 2.18 -14.18 -1.44
CA LYS A 59 0.91 -13.83 -2.08
C LYS A 59 0.96 -12.43 -2.64
N MET A 60 0.25 -12.20 -3.73
CA MET A 60 0.00 -10.86 -4.23
C MET A 60 -1.08 -10.17 -3.40
N SER A 61 -0.95 -8.86 -3.20
CA SER A 61 -1.98 -8.05 -2.55
C SER A 61 -3.22 -7.96 -3.44
N THR A 62 -4.22 -8.77 -3.15
CA THR A 62 -5.50 -8.84 -3.87
C THR A 62 -6.70 -8.43 -3.01
N GLY A 63 -6.46 -7.74 -1.89
CA GLY A 63 -7.51 -7.38 -0.93
C GLY A 63 -8.71 -6.68 -1.58
N ARG A 64 -9.94 -7.12 -1.27
CA ARG A 64 -11.19 -6.59 -1.86
C ARG A 64 -11.30 -5.06 -1.77
N ALA A 65 -10.88 -4.47 -0.66
CA ALA A 65 -10.88 -3.01 -0.48
C ALA A 65 -9.80 -2.30 -1.34
N VAL A 66 -8.76 -3.03 -1.75
CA VAL A 66 -7.64 -2.51 -2.54
C VAL A 66 -7.87 -2.75 -4.04
N SER A 67 -8.71 -3.70 -4.42
CA SER A 67 -9.03 -3.99 -5.82
C SER A 67 -9.80 -2.86 -6.51
N THR A 68 -10.57 -2.08 -5.75
CA THR A 68 -11.35 -0.94 -6.26
C THR A 68 -10.47 0.31 -6.47
N VAL A 69 -9.29 0.37 -5.84
CA VAL A 69 -8.38 1.51 -5.92
C VAL A 69 -7.29 1.23 -6.95
N LYS A 70 -7.10 2.16 -7.89
CA LYS A 70 -6.01 2.06 -8.87
C LYS A 70 -4.66 1.86 -8.16
N PRO A 71 -3.74 1.05 -8.72
CA PRO A 71 -2.45 0.73 -8.09
C PRO A 71 -1.65 1.96 -7.63
N GLU A 72 -1.76 3.05 -8.37
CA GLU A 72 -1.08 4.32 -8.08
C GLU A 72 -1.51 4.94 -6.74
N PHE A 73 -2.76 4.75 -6.36
CA PHE A 73 -3.34 5.37 -5.16
C PHE A 73 -3.38 4.45 -3.94
N ARG A 74 -2.90 3.21 -4.05
CA ARG A 74 -2.97 2.22 -2.96
C ARG A 74 -2.28 2.67 -1.69
N THR A 75 -1.11 3.28 -1.82
CA THR A 75 -0.35 3.79 -0.66
C THR A 75 -1.07 4.95 0.02
N SER A 76 -1.58 5.90 -0.74
CA SER A 76 -2.35 7.05 -0.22
C SER A 76 -3.64 6.58 0.46
N TYR A 77 -4.33 5.63 -0.14
CA TYR A 77 -5.53 5.01 0.43
C TYR A 77 -5.23 4.28 1.73
N ALA A 78 -4.14 3.51 1.78
CA ALA A 78 -3.72 2.80 2.98
C ALA A 78 -3.38 3.77 4.12
N LEU A 79 -2.70 4.88 3.82
CA LEU A 79 -2.38 5.94 4.80
C LEU A 79 -3.65 6.58 5.37
N VAL A 80 -4.60 6.94 4.52
CA VAL A 80 -5.88 7.52 4.96
C VAL A 80 -6.63 6.54 5.85
N ARG A 81 -6.72 5.27 5.47
CA ARG A 81 -7.36 4.24 6.29
C ARG A 81 -6.64 4.01 7.61
N TYR A 82 -5.32 4.00 7.60
CA TYR A 82 -4.52 3.82 8.82
C TYR A 82 -4.76 4.95 9.82
N ILE A 83 -4.79 6.21 9.35
CA ILE A 83 -5.08 7.37 10.19
C ILE A 83 -6.53 7.33 10.68
N ALA A 84 -7.50 7.05 9.80
CA ALA A 84 -8.91 6.99 10.14
C ALA A 84 -9.26 5.88 11.17
N ALA A 85 -8.49 4.81 11.19
CA ALA A 85 -8.67 3.72 12.16
C ALA A 85 -8.12 4.05 13.57
N ARG A 86 -7.36 5.13 13.73
CA ARG A 86 -6.79 5.49 15.02
C ARG A 86 -7.79 6.24 15.91
N PRO A 87 -7.72 6.05 17.25
CA PRO A 87 -8.60 6.74 18.20
C PRO A 87 -8.55 8.26 18.07
N PHE A 88 -7.39 8.80 17.71
CA PHE A 88 -7.18 10.23 17.51
C PHE A 88 -8.06 10.82 16.37
N ALA A 89 -8.25 10.09 15.28
CA ALA A 89 -9.12 10.54 14.18
C ALA A 89 -10.59 10.62 14.62
N LYS A 90 -11.04 9.73 15.49
CA LYS A 90 -12.40 9.79 16.08
C LYS A 90 -12.58 11.01 16.97
N THR A 91 -11.56 11.40 17.73
CA THR A 91 -11.60 12.60 18.59
C THR A 91 -11.60 13.89 17.74
N VAL A 92 -10.90 13.92 16.63
CA VAL A 92 -10.90 15.07 15.71
C VAL A 92 -12.25 15.19 15.01
N SER A 93 -12.82 14.10 14.50
CA SER A 93 -14.12 14.13 13.85
C SER A 93 -15.25 14.55 14.82
N SER A 94 -15.23 14.08 16.06
CA SER A 94 -16.22 14.49 17.07
C SER A 94 -16.09 15.95 17.51
N ARG A 95 -14.92 16.58 17.36
CA ARG A 95 -14.74 18.01 17.61
C ARG A 95 -15.13 18.87 16.40
N ILE A 96 -15.09 18.32 15.21
CA ILE A 96 -15.51 19.02 13.97
C ILE A 96 -17.03 19.02 13.84
N ASP A 97 -17.73 18.03 14.37
CA ASP A 97 -19.20 17.93 14.29
C ASP A 97 -19.97 18.91 15.21
N LEU A 98 -19.29 19.66 16.06
CA LEU A 98 -19.96 20.40 17.13
C LEU A 98 -20.21 21.89 16.88
N GLN A 99 -19.78 22.50 15.82
CA GLN A 99 -20.32 23.84 15.48
C GLN A 99 -19.74 24.39 14.16
N SER A 100 -20.59 24.69 13.22
CA SER A 100 -20.36 25.62 12.10
C SER A 100 -19.72 25.11 10.81
N ASN A 101 -20.03 23.93 10.30
CA ASN A 101 -19.33 23.51 9.09
C ASN A 101 -20.11 23.48 7.77
N GLU A 102 -21.37 23.87 7.75
CA GLU A 102 -22.03 24.07 6.45
C GLU A 102 -21.42 25.24 5.66
N SER A 103 -21.02 26.31 6.34
CA SER A 103 -20.47 27.51 5.68
C SER A 103 -19.03 27.28 5.19
N VAL A 104 -18.18 26.62 5.99
CA VAL A 104 -16.78 26.34 5.61
C VAL A 104 -16.69 25.28 4.52
N PHE A 105 -17.52 24.25 4.59
CA PHE A 105 -17.60 23.22 3.55
C PHE A 105 -18.12 23.78 2.23
N LYS A 106 -19.15 24.62 2.27
CA LYS A 106 -19.64 25.32 1.08
C LYS A 106 -18.58 26.25 0.48
N ALA A 107 -17.88 27.03 1.30
CA ALA A 107 -16.81 27.91 0.82
C ALA A 107 -15.63 27.14 0.19
N ILE A 108 -15.26 25.99 0.74
CA ILE A 108 -14.22 25.12 0.15
C ILE A 108 -14.70 24.52 -1.18
N ILE A 109 -15.93 24.04 -1.26
CA ILE A 109 -16.49 23.48 -2.49
C ILE A 109 -16.65 24.55 -3.57
N GLU A 110 -17.07 25.76 -3.24
CA GLU A 110 -17.15 26.87 -4.19
C GLU A 110 -15.75 27.26 -4.71
N ARG A 111 -14.74 27.32 -3.85
CA ARG A 111 -13.37 27.62 -4.27
C ARG A 111 -12.75 26.53 -5.15
N ILE A 112 -13.09 25.27 -4.88
CA ILE A 112 -12.71 24.14 -5.74
C ILE A 112 -13.42 24.23 -7.10
N LYS A 113 -14.70 24.57 -7.13
CA LYS A 113 -15.45 24.77 -8.38
C LYS A 113 -14.86 25.90 -9.22
N GLU A 114 -14.55 27.05 -8.62
CA GLU A 114 -13.90 28.16 -9.32
C GLU A 114 -12.56 27.75 -9.94
N PHE A 115 -11.79 26.92 -9.26
CA PHE A 115 -10.50 26.43 -9.76
C PHE A 115 -10.64 25.47 -10.95
N PHE A 116 -11.70 24.66 -10.99
CA PHE A 116 -11.92 23.68 -12.07
C PHE A 116 -12.79 24.20 -13.23
N TYR A 117 -13.53 25.28 -13.05
CA TYR A 117 -14.42 25.84 -14.09
C TYR A 117 -13.98 27.24 -14.58
N SER A 118 -12.85 27.71 -14.11
CA SER A 118 -12.15 28.88 -14.67
C SER A 118 -11.13 28.41 -15.72
#